data_9f5b2cb36079337dc3641011b8a289cd
#
_entry.id   9f5b2cb36079337dc3641011b8a289cd
#
_cell.length_a   1.000
_cell.length_b   1.000
_cell.length_c   1.000
_cell.angle_alpha   90.00
_cell.angle_beta   90.00
_cell.angle_gamma   90.00
#
_symmetry.space_group_name_H-M   'P 1'
#
loop_
_entity.id
_entity.type
_entity.pdbx_description
1 polymer ?
#
loop_
_entity_poly.entity_id
_entity_poly.type
_entity_poly.pdbx_seq_one_letter_code
_entity_poly.pdbx_strand_id
1 'polypeptide(L)'
;LWNLYGPTETTIWSTARRITTPAEAAFVGAPIAHTTVRIFDAGLNPVPPGVAGQLFIGGEGLARGYLGRPDLTAEKFVPDPFGAPGARLYATGDLVRRTAAGELEFLGRIDQQVKLRGFRIELGEIETALRLHPGVSAAAVAVREDRPGAKRLVGYLVADPALDLAALGAALRERLPDYMVPAVFVNLPQLPLTPNGKLDRRALPAPVDAVDATDFVAPRDEVEKAVATVMQEVLEVARVGAFDSFFDLGGHSLLAAQVLARLRQVFQIELPLRVFFETATPERVARALVAA
;
A
#
# COMPACT_ATOMS: atom_id res chain seq x y z
N LEU A 1 -6.49 -10.52 21.11
CA LEU A 1 -5.72 -9.86 20.06
C LEU A 1 -5.05 -8.61 20.63
N TRP A 2 -3.88 -8.23 20.10
CA TRP A 2 -3.20 -6.98 20.45
C TRP A 2 -3.09 -6.12 19.20
N ASN A 3 -3.43 -4.84 19.31
CA ASN A 3 -3.08 -3.82 18.33
C ASN A 3 -1.75 -3.20 18.75
N LEU A 4 -0.76 -3.28 17.87
CA LEU A 4 0.57 -2.71 18.06
C LEU A 4 0.76 -1.67 16.96
N TYR A 5 1.02 -0.42 17.36
CA TYR A 5 1.20 0.67 16.43
C TYR A 5 2.57 1.31 16.65
N GLY A 6 3.24 1.65 15.55
CA GLY A 6 4.47 2.41 15.52
C GLY A 6 5.06 2.48 14.13
N PRO A 7 5.64 3.63 13.75
CA PRO A 7 6.43 3.78 12.53
C PRO A 7 7.84 3.18 12.71
N THR A 8 8.51 2.86 11.62
CA THR A 8 9.91 2.40 11.59
C THR A 8 10.85 3.37 12.29
N GLU A 9 10.58 4.67 12.15
CA GLU A 9 11.34 5.78 12.72
C GLU A 9 11.31 5.83 14.25
N THR A 10 10.42 5.06 14.88
CA THR A 10 10.33 4.93 16.36
C THR A 10 10.46 3.47 16.79
N THR A 11 11.18 2.67 16.01
CA THR A 11 11.55 1.27 16.30
C THR A 11 10.35 0.35 16.47
N ILE A 12 9.59 0.18 15.38
CA ILE A 12 8.54 -0.81 15.13
C ILE A 12 7.27 -0.59 15.98
N TRP A 13 7.37 -0.61 17.31
CA TRP A 13 6.21 -0.47 18.20
C TRP A 13 6.40 0.70 19.15
N SER A 14 5.43 1.58 19.19
CA SER A 14 5.43 2.76 20.05
C SER A 14 4.25 2.76 21.00
N THR A 15 3.14 2.14 20.61
CA THR A 15 1.96 1.98 21.47
C THR A 15 1.40 0.58 21.35
N ALA A 16 0.68 0.13 22.38
CA ALA A 16 0.06 -1.18 22.43
C ALA A 16 -1.34 -1.11 23.06
N ARG A 17 -2.28 -1.92 22.54
CA ARG A 17 -3.62 -2.10 23.09
C ARG A 17 -4.10 -3.53 22.94
N ARG A 18 -4.70 -4.07 23.98
CA ARG A 18 -5.47 -5.32 23.86
C ARG A 18 -6.83 -5.02 23.24
N ILE A 19 -7.18 -5.74 22.18
CA ILE A 19 -8.44 -5.63 21.44
C ILE A 19 -9.35 -6.77 21.87
N THR A 20 -10.54 -6.44 22.28
CA THR A 20 -11.59 -7.41 22.71
C THR A 20 -12.78 -7.37 21.76
N THR A 21 -13.03 -6.23 21.11
CA THR A 21 -14.11 -6.05 20.13
C THR A 21 -13.58 -5.41 18.84
N PRO A 22 -14.21 -5.63 17.67
CA PRO A 22 -13.82 -5.01 16.41
C PRO A 22 -13.79 -3.48 16.44
N ALA A 23 -14.71 -2.85 17.19
CA ALA A 23 -14.78 -1.38 17.32
C ALA A 23 -13.52 -0.78 17.98
N GLU A 24 -12.80 -1.56 18.78
CA GLU A 24 -11.58 -1.11 19.44
C GLU A 24 -10.36 -1.06 18.49
N ALA A 25 -10.47 -1.58 17.26
CA ALA A 25 -9.38 -1.57 16.27
C ALA A 25 -8.97 -0.16 15.81
N ALA A 26 -9.85 0.84 15.99
CA ALA A 26 -9.53 2.24 15.71
C ALA A 26 -8.58 2.89 16.73
N PHE A 27 -8.37 2.26 17.89
CA PHE A 27 -7.52 2.79 18.94
C PHE A 27 -6.09 2.24 18.81
N VAL A 28 -5.11 3.14 18.81
CA VAL A 28 -3.67 2.77 18.70
C VAL A 28 -3.04 2.42 20.05
N GLY A 29 -3.77 2.61 21.15
CA GLY A 29 -3.35 2.18 22.48
C GLY A 29 -2.52 3.20 23.27
N ALA A 30 -1.95 2.73 24.38
CA ALA A 30 -1.09 3.51 25.24
C ALA A 30 0.39 3.37 24.82
N PRO A 31 1.23 4.40 25.06
CA PRO A 31 2.66 4.31 24.80
C PRO A 31 3.30 3.17 25.62
N ILE A 32 4.23 2.45 24.98
CA ILE A 32 5.06 1.46 25.68
C ILE A 32 6.12 2.17 26.56
N ALA A 33 6.85 1.40 27.35
CA ALA A 33 7.91 1.96 28.20
C ALA A 33 8.89 2.83 27.40
N HIS A 34 9.36 3.90 28.03
CA HIS A 34 10.32 4.85 27.46
C HIS A 34 9.88 5.53 26.16
N THR A 35 8.56 5.56 25.89
CA THR A 35 7.97 6.21 24.72
C THR A 35 7.12 7.40 25.13
N THR A 36 7.36 8.55 24.50
CA THR A 36 6.57 9.76 24.69
C THR A 36 5.62 9.93 23.50
N VAL A 37 4.36 10.25 23.79
CA VAL A 37 3.35 10.54 22.78
C VAL A 37 2.77 11.92 23.01
N ARG A 38 2.76 12.75 21.96
CA ARG A 38 2.15 14.07 21.94
C ARG A 38 1.20 14.22 20.78
N ILE A 39 0.18 15.06 20.93
CA ILE A 39 -0.76 15.41 19.87
C ILE A 39 -0.74 16.91 19.73
N PHE A 40 -0.34 17.40 18.56
CA PHE A 40 -0.18 18.81 18.27
C PHE A 40 -1.01 19.26 17.06
N ASP A 41 -1.34 20.55 17.05
CA ASP A 41 -1.79 21.25 15.85
C ASP A 41 -0.63 21.57 14.90
N ALA A 42 -0.90 22.27 13.79
CA ALA A 42 0.11 22.67 12.81
C ALA A 42 1.15 23.68 13.37
N GLY A 43 0.86 24.34 14.48
CA GLY A 43 1.75 25.27 15.16
C GLY A 43 2.56 24.62 16.28
N LEU A 44 2.52 23.29 16.42
CA LEU A 44 3.12 22.53 17.52
C LEU A 44 2.55 22.89 18.90
N ASN A 45 1.30 23.35 18.97
CA ASN A 45 0.60 23.54 20.22
C ASN A 45 -0.15 22.26 20.62
N PRO A 46 -0.16 21.88 21.91
CA PRO A 46 -0.94 20.74 22.37
C PRO A 46 -2.44 20.93 22.10
N VAL A 47 -3.10 19.93 21.56
CA VAL A 47 -4.56 19.97 21.37
C VAL A 47 -5.28 19.39 22.59
N PRO A 48 -6.44 19.96 22.99
CA PRO A 48 -7.23 19.43 24.08
C PRO A 48 -7.85 18.07 23.72
N PRO A 49 -8.29 17.26 24.73
CA PRO A 49 -9.04 16.05 24.49
C PRO A 49 -10.26 16.30 23.60
N GLY A 50 -10.54 15.36 22.67
CA GLY A 50 -11.62 15.45 21.69
C GLY A 50 -11.25 16.18 20.41
N VAL A 51 -10.18 16.96 20.39
CA VAL A 51 -9.70 17.67 19.20
C VAL A 51 -8.68 16.82 18.44
N ALA A 52 -8.82 16.78 17.12
CA ALA A 52 -7.88 16.07 16.25
C ALA A 52 -6.57 16.85 16.12
N GLY A 53 -5.46 16.14 16.12
CA GLY A 53 -4.12 16.69 15.89
C GLY A 53 -3.18 15.63 15.34
N GLN A 54 -2.01 16.06 14.90
CA GLN A 54 -0.97 15.15 14.46
C GLN A 54 -0.34 14.44 15.64
N LEU A 55 -0.13 13.12 15.47
CA LEU A 55 0.61 12.31 16.41
C LEU A 55 2.11 12.52 16.26
N PHE A 56 2.77 12.79 17.38
CA PHE A 56 4.22 12.87 17.48
C PHE A 56 4.71 11.85 18.51
N ILE A 57 5.82 11.20 18.21
CA ILE A 57 6.39 10.15 19.06
C ILE A 57 7.84 10.46 19.35
N GLY A 58 8.22 10.37 20.63
CA GLY A 58 9.58 10.53 21.12
C GLY A 58 9.96 9.40 22.06
N GLY A 59 11.13 9.51 22.67
CA GLY A 59 11.66 8.54 23.63
C GLY A 59 12.84 7.75 23.09
N GLU A 60 13.21 6.68 23.78
CA GLU A 60 14.43 5.90 23.48
C GLU A 60 14.36 5.13 22.16
N GLY A 61 13.15 4.80 21.70
CA GLY A 61 12.92 4.14 20.40
C GLY A 61 13.10 5.06 19.19
N LEU A 62 13.33 6.37 19.39
CA LEU A 62 13.44 7.32 18.29
C LEU A 62 14.72 7.13 17.49
N ALA A 63 14.62 6.95 16.19
CA ALA A 63 15.76 6.86 15.29
C ALA A 63 16.56 8.18 15.26
N ARG A 64 17.83 8.10 14.83
CA ARG A 64 18.68 9.29 14.65
C ARG A 64 18.20 10.19 13.52
N GLY A 65 17.62 9.61 12.49
CA GLY A 65 17.14 10.27 11.28
C GLY A 65 17.28 9.38 10.06
N TYR A 66 17.11 9.95 8.87
CA TYR A 66 17.25 9.26 7.59
C TYR A 66 18.70 9.37 7.09
N LEU A 67 19.29 8.23 6.75
CA LEU A 67 20.67 8.16 6.26
C LEU A 67 20.82 8.95 4.95
N GLY A 68 21.80 9.89 4.94
CA GLY A 68 22.05 10.71 3.75
C GLY A 68 20.97 11.76 3.41
N ARG A 69 19.94 11.93 4.28
CA ARG A 69 18.83 12.87 4.06
C ARG A 69 18.66 13.82 5.27
N PRO A 70 19.60 14.79 5.44
CA PRO A 70 19.50 15.77 6.53
C PRO A 70 18.27 16.68 6.40
N ASP A 71 17.86 16.99 5.17
CA ASP A 71 16.66 17.75 4.83
C ASP A 71 15.39 17.07 5.39
N LEU A 72 15.15 15.83 5.03
CA LEU A 72 14.01 15.06 5.49
C LEU A 72 14.09 14.76 7.00
N THR A 73 15.30 14.56 7.51
CA THR A 73 15.51 14.38 8.95
C THR A 73 15.08 15.61 9.72
N ALA A 74 15.46 16.81 9.28
CA ALA A 74 15.08 18.06 9.94
C ALA A 74 13.55 18.31 9.85
N GLU A 75 12.91 17.90 8.75
CA GLU A 75 11.46 18.02 8.57
C GLU A 75 10.68 17.10 9.52
N LYS A 76 11.11 15.85 9.66
CA LYS A 76 10.35 14.81 10.37
C LYS A 76 10.75 14.61 11.83
N PHE A 77 11.99 14.89 12.20
CA PHE A 77 12.50 14.75 13.55
C PHE A 77 12.68 16.14 14.19
N VAL A 78 11.60 16.65 14.72
CA VAL A 78 11.53 18.01 15.27
C VAL A 78 11.92 18.07 16.76
N PRO A 79 12.38 19.22 17.30
CA PRO A 79 12.56 19.38 18.74
C PRO A 79 11.24 19.14 19.50
N ASP A 80 11.32 18.54 20.69
CA ASP A 80 10.17 18.46 21.61
C ASP A 80 10.09 19.77 22.44
N PRO A 81 9.09 20.64 22.18
CA PRO A 81 8.99 21.92 22.89
C PRO A 81 8.62 21.76 24.38
N PHE A 82 8.22 20.57 24.79
CA PHE A 82 7.83 20.25 26.18
C PHE A 82 8.70 19.17 26.81
N GLY A 83 9.76 18.75 26.10
CA GLY A 83 10.72 17.76 26.59
C GLY A 83 11.93 18.34 27.28
N ALA A 84 12.84 17.47 27.70
CA ALA A 84 14.16 17.92 28.19
C ALA A 84 14.98 18.59 27.05
N PRO A 85 15.95 19.44 27.35
CA PRO A 85 16.83 20.03 26.35
C PRO A 85 17.45 18.95 25.44
N GLY A 86 17.31 19.12 24.12
CA GLY A 86 17.79 18.15 23.11
C GLY A 86 16.82 17.01 22.81
N ALA A 87 15.70 16.90 23.51
CA ALA A 87 14.65 15.92 23.19
C ALA A 87 14.05 16.20 21.82
N ARG A 88 13.75 15.13 21.09
CA ARG A 88 13.15 15.20 19.75
C ARG A 88 11.90 14.33 19.66
N LEU A 89 11.06 14.65 18.69
CA LEU A 89 9.86 13.95 18.34
C LEU A 89 9.88 13.61 16.84
N TYR A 90 9.36 12.46 16.50
CA TYR A 90 9.05 12.11 15.12
C TYR A 90 7.62 12.54 14.77
N ALA A 91 7.49 13.35 13.74
CA ALA A 91 6.21 13.77 13.16
C ALA A 91 5.65 12.64 12.29
N THR A 92 4.70 11.85 12.82
CA THR A 92 4.24 10.61 12.16
C THR A 92 3.45 10.85 10.87
N GLY A 93 2.81 12.00 10.73
CA GLY A 93 1.81 12.29 9.70
C GLY A 93 0.45 11.63 9.98
N ASP A 94 0.30 10.92 11.08
CA ASP A 94 -0.98 10.32 11.49
C ASP A 94 -1.83 11.33 12.25
N LEU A 95 -3.09 11.43 11.88
CA LEU A 95 -4.10 12.24 12.56
C LEU A 95 -4.76 11.39 13.64
N VAL A 96 -4.72 11.85 14.86
CA VAL A 96 -5.32 11.16 16.01
C VAL A 96 -6.12 12.13 16.86
N ARG A 97 -6.92 11.58 17.75
CA ARG A 97 -7.63 12.32 18.78
C ARG A 97 -7.50 11.58 20.10
N ARG A 98 -7.31 12.33 21.20
CA ARG A 98 -7.40 11.76 22.55
C ARG A 98 -8.85 11.79 23.01
N THR A 99 -9.41 10.65 23.35
CA THR A 99 -10.77 10.56 23.88
C THR A 99 -10.85 11.09 25.31
N ALA A 100 -12.06 11.30 25.85
CA ALA A 100 -12.27 11.65 27.25
C ALA A 100 -11.73 10.57 28.21
N ALA A 101 -11.68 9.33 27.78
CA ALA A 101 -11.05 8.22 28.54
C ALA A 101 -9.52 8.20 28.45
N GLY A 102 -8.90 9.15 27.73
CA GLY A 102 -7.45 9.24 27.55
C GLY A 102 -6.88 8.36 26.45
N GLU A 103 -7.70 7.63 25.72
CA GLU A 103 -7.29 6.73 24.65
C GLU A 103 -6.98 7.47 23.36
N LEU A 104 -6.06 6.92 22.57
CA LEU A 104 -5.66 7.48 21.27
C LEU A 104 -6.46 6.79 20.14
N GLU A 105 -7.38 7.55 19.54
CA GLU A 105 -8.16 7.11 18.38
C GLU A 105 -7.48 7.57 17.10
N PHE A 106 -7.25 6.63 16.18
CA PHE A 106 -6.69 6.91 14.85
C PHE A 106 -7.80 7.40 13.92
N LEU A 107 -7.60 8.57 13.30
CA LEU A 107 -8.56 9.22 12.41
C LEU A 107 -8.15 9.17 10.94
N GLY A 108 -6.89 8.79 10.66
CA GLY A 108 -6.36 8.75 9.30
C GLY A 108 -4.98 9.37 9.20
N ARG A 109 -4.63 9.83 7.99
CA ARG A 109 -3.35 10.51 7.73
C ARG A 109 -3.57 11.94 7.26
N ILE A 110 -2.63 12.82 7.62
CA ILE A 110 -2.55 14.20 7.14
C ILE A 110 -1.99 14.24 5.72
N ASP A 111 -1.05 13.35 5.43
CA ASP A 111 -0.42 13.20 4.13
C ASP A 111 -1.15 12.15 3.25
N GLN A 112 -0.59 11.91 2.08
CA GLN A 112 -1.15 10.96 1.10
C GLN A 112 -0.55 9.56 1.20
N GLN A 113 0.24 9.31 2.24
CA GLN A 113 0.83 8.00 2.46
C GLN A 113 -0.26 6.97 2.78
N VAL A 114 -0.12 5.79 2.21
CA VAL A 114 -1.08 4.70 2.39
C VAL A 114 -0.40 3.46 2.95
N LYS A 115 -1.16 2.66 3.69
CA LYS A 115 -0.76 1.31 4.08
C LYS A 115 -1.49 0.32 3.19
N LEU A 116 -0.75 -0.40 2.36
CA LEU A 116 -1.29 -1.43 1.48
C LEU A 116 -0.52 -2.73 1.67
N ARG A 117 -1.21 -3.79 2.08
CA ARG A 117 -0.63 -5.14 2.27
C ARG A 117 0.59 -5.15 3.22
N GLY A 118 0.57 -4.31 4.26
CA GLY A 118 1.67 -4.15 5.20
C GLY A 118 2.81 -3.23 4.75
N PHE A 119 2.83 -2.80 3.49
CA PHE A 119 3.78 -1.83 2.98
C PHE A 119 3.30 -0.40 3.23
N ARG A 120 4.25 0.46 3.55
CA ARG A 120 4.06 1.90 3.65
C ARG A 120 4.45 2.52 2.31
N ILE A 121 3.48 3.12 1.60
CA ILE A 121 3.64 3.59 0.23
C ILE A 121 3.39 5.09 0.16
N GLU A 122 4.37 5.82 -0.37
CA GLU A 122 4.27 7.23 -0.72
C GLU A 122 3.69 7.36 -2.15
N LEU A 123 2.41 7.73 -2.26
CA LEU A 123 1.78 7.86 -3.58
C LEU A 123 2.50 8.89 -4.47
N GLY A 124 3.05 9.96 -3.88
CA GLY A 124 3.81 10.99 -4.60
C GLY A 124 5.09 10.47 -5.26
N GLU A 125 5.74 9.45 -4.71
CA GLU A 125 6.91 8.81 -5.32
C GLU A 125 6.53 8.10 -6.61
N ILE A 126 5.43 7.35 -6.60
CA ILE A 126 4.90 6.67 -7.78
C ILE A 126 4.45 7.71 -8.84
N GLU A 127 3.74 8.76 -8.41
CA GLU A 127 3.32 9.85 -9.29
C GLU A 127 4.50 10.55 -9.96
N THR A 128 5.59 10.72 -9.21
CA THR A 128 6.82 11.30 -9.75
C THR A 128 7.47 10.37 -10.77
N ALA A 129 7.57 9.08 -10.48
CA ALA A 129 8.12 8.09 -11.41
C ALA A 129 7.30 8.01 -12.70
N LEU A 130 5.96 8.07 -12.61
CA LEU A 130 5.07 8.11 -13.77
C LEU A 130 5.29 9.33 -14.64
N ARG A 131 5.42 10.53 -14.04
CA ARG A 131 5.65 11.79 -14.77
C ARG A 131 7.01 11.88 -15.45
N LEU A 132 7.98 11.06 -15.05
CA LEU A 132 9.28 10.97 -15.73
C LEU A 132 9.20 10.19 -17.04
N HIS A 133 8.11 9.47 -17.30
CA HIS A 133 7.96 8.72 -18.54
C HIS A 133 7.54 9.64 -19.70
N PRO A 134 8.24 9.62 -20.86
CA PRO A 134 7.82 10.34 -22.04
C PRO A 134 6.40 9.94 -22.44
N GLY A 135 5.55 10.89 -22.75
CA GLY A 135 4.14 10.63 -23.09
C GLY A 135 3.17 10.69 -21.92
N VAL A 136 3.64 10.86 -20.67
CA VAL A 136 2.79 11.13 -19.50
C VAL A 136 2.88 12.62 -19.16
N SER A 137 1.79 13.36 -19.35
CA SER A 137 1.74 14.80 -19.04
C SER A 137 1.32 15.09 -17.61
N ALA A 138 0.47 14.23 -17.02
CA ALA A 138 0.09 14.29 -15.61
C ALA A 138 -0.21 12.88 -15.07
N ALA A 139 0.02 12.70 -13.79
CA ALA A 139 -0.25 11.43 -13.13
C ALA A 139 -0.79 11.65 -11.72
N ALA A 140 -1.72 10.80 -11.31
CA ALA A 140 -2.21 10.66 -9.95
C ALA A 140 -2.28 9.17 -9.59
N VAL A 141 -2.07 8.85 -8.32
CA VAL A 141 -2.19 7.48 -7.84
C VAL A 141 -3.16 7.44 -6.67
N ALA A 142 -4.00 6.42 -6.64
CA ALA A 142 -4.92 6.20 -5.52
C ALA A 142 -4.95 4.71 -5.12
N VAL A 143 -5.17 4.46 -3.83
CA VAL A 143 -5.59 3.13 -3.38
C VAL A 143 -7.10 3.05 -3.55
N ARG A 144 -7.54 2.01 -4.24
CA ARG A 144 -8.97 1.73 -4.42
C ARG A 144 -9.32 0.38 -3.84
N GLU A 145 -10.54 0.29 -3.37
CA GLU A 145 -11.17 -0.93 -2.89
C GLU A 145 -12.54 -1.05 -3.58
N ASP A 146 -12.50 -1.41 -4.87
CA ASP A 146 -13.71 -1.54 -5.69
C ASP A 146 -14.47 -2.84 -5.36
N ARG A 147 -13.78 -3.81 -4.73
CA ARG A 147 -14.36 -5.03 -4.13
C ARG A 147 -13.92 -5.11 -2.67
N PRO A 148 -14.79 -5.52 -1.72
CA PRO A 148 -14.43 -5.66 -0.31
C PRO A 148 -13.17 -6.52 -0.12
N GLY A 149 -12.18 -6.00 0.62
CA GLY A 149 -10.91 -6.68 0.89
C GLY A 149 -9.86 -6.58 -0.22
N ALA A 150 -10.22 -6.19 -1.46
CA ALA A 150 -9.32 -6.13 -2.61
C ALA A 150 -8.75 -4.72 -2.83
N LYS A 151 -7.96 -4.22 -1.87
CA LYS A 151 -7.26 -2.94 -2.03
C LYS A 151 -6.14 -3.06 -3.05
N ARG A 152 -6.12 -2.13 -4.02
CA ARG A 152 -5.10 -2.05 -5.08
C ARG A 152 -4.67 -0.62 -5.36
N LEU A 153 -3.43 -0.45 -5.86
CA LEU A 153 -2.96 0.81 -6.44
C LEU A 153 -3.51 0.94 -7.86
N VAL A 154 -4.05 2.11 -8.15
CA VAL A 154 -4.51 2.50 -9.50
C VAL A 154 -3.77 3.76 -9.91
N GLY A 155 -3.11 3.74 -11.07
CA GLY A 155 -2.47 4.89 -11.70
C GLY A 155 -3.44 5.58 -12.65
N TYR A 156 -3.68 6.86 -12.45
CA TYR A 156 -4.47 7.70 -13.34
C TYR A 156 -3.53 8.61 -14.12
N LEU A 157 -3.63 8.56 -15.43
CA LEU A 157 -2.71 9.23 -16.33
C LEU A 157 -3.46 10.23 -17.22
N VAL A 158 -2.82 11.35 -17.51
CA VAL A 158 -3.11 12.15 -18.69
C VAL A 158 -1.96 11.89 -19.63
N ALA A 159 -2.18 11.07 -20.65
CA ALA A 159 -1.11 10.55 -21.48
C ALA A 159 -1.57 10.42 -22.95
N ASP A 160 -0.60 10.27 -23.85
CA ASP A 160 -0.87 9.96 -25.25
C ASP A 160 -1.75 8.68 -25.31
N PRO A 161 -2.87 8.69 -26.07
CA PRO A 161 -3.69 7.49 -26.26
C PRO A 161 -2.94 6.30 -26.85
N ALA A 162 -1.83 6.51 -27.55
CA ALA A 162 -0.97 5.47 -28.11
C ALA A 162 0.08 4.93 -27.10
N LEU A 163 0.12 5.45 -25.87
CA LEU A 163 1.06 4.99 -24.86
C LEU A 163 0.83 3.52 -24.52
N ASP A 164 1.88 2.71 -24.66
CA ASP A 164 1.87 1.32 -24.21
C ASP A 164 1.92 1.25 -22.67
N LEU A 165 0.78 0.94 -22.06
CA LEU A 165 0.66 0.83 -20.60
C LEU A 165 1.43 -0.37 -20.03
N ALA A 166 1.64 -1.44 -20.82
CA ALA A 166 2.44 -2.58 -20.39
C ALA A 166 3.93 -2.21 -20.32
N ALA A 167 4.41 -1.50 -21.34
CA ALA A 167 5.77 -0.96 -21.34
C ALA A 167 5.99 0.06 -20.21
N LEU A 168 5.00 0.91 -19.92
CA LEU A 168 5.04 1.83 -18.77
C LEU A 168 5.18 1.07 -17.45
N GLY A 169 4.39 0.01 -17.26
CA GLY A 169 4.47 -0.85 -16.07
C GLY A 169 5.84 -1.51 -15.92
N ALA A 170 6.44 -1.97 -17.02
CA ALA A 170 7.80 -2.54 -17.02
C ALA A 170 8.85 -1.48 -16.63
N ALA A 171 8.78 -0.29 -17.19
CA ALA A 171 9.70 0.82 -16.87
C ALA A 171 9.59 1.27 -15.40
N LEU A 172 8.40 1.20 -14.81
CA LEU A 172 8.22 1.46 -13.37
C LEU A 172 8.90 0.40 -12.50
N ARG A 173 8.83 -0.88 -12.88
CA ARG A 173 9.49 -1.98 -12.13
C ARG A 173 11.01 -1.88 -12.11
N GLU A 174 11.61 -1.18 -13.05
CA GLU A 174 13.05 -0.89 -13.03
C GLU A 174 13.44 0.16 -11.97
N ARG A 175 12.48 0.97 -11.52
CA ARG A 175 12.72 2.12 -10.63
C ARG A 175 12.08 2.00 -9.25
N LEU A 176 10.98 1.27 -9.17
CA LEU A 176 10.18 1.13 -7.95
C LEU A 176 10.08 -0.34 -7.55
N PRO A 177 10.00 -0.64 -6.26
CA PRO A 177 9.65 -1.98 -5.80
C PRO A 177 8.29 -2.42 -6.35
N ASP A 178 8.11 -3.71 -6.60
CA ASP A 178 6.89 -4.28 -7.20
C ASP A 178 5.61 -3.88 -6.47
N TYR A 179 5.65 -3.79 -5.14
CA TYR A 179 4.49 -3.40 -4.33
C TYR A 179 4.06 -1.93 -4.50
N MET A 180 4.91 -1.10 -5.15
CA MET A 180 4.61 0.30 -5.48
C MET A 180 4.12 0.47 -6.92
N VAL A 181 4.20 -0.56 -7.76
CA VAL A 181 3.74 -0.48 -9.15
C VAL A 181 2.21 -0.61 -9.18
N PRO A 182 1.48 0.36 -9.77
CA PRO A 182 0.03 0.24 -9.93
C PRO A 182 -0.35 -0.98 -10.75
N ALA A 183 -1.34 -1.75 -10.25
CA ALA A 183 -1.85 -2.92 -10.96
C ALA A 183 -2.68 -2.55 -12.19
N VAL A 184 -3.26 -1.35 -12.20
CA VAL A 184 -4.13 -0.86 -13.28
C VAL A 184 -3.80 0.59 -13.57
N PHE A 185 -3.77 0.94 -14.87
CA PHE A 185 -3.66 2.31 -15.34
C PHE A 185 -4.96 2.75 -16.03
N VAL A 186 -5.41 3.96 -15.72
CA VAL A 186 -6.60 4.58 -16.31
C VAL A 186 -6.15 5.86 -17.02
N ASN A 187 -6.33 5.92 -18.34
CA ASN A 187 -6.06 7.14 -19.09
C ASN A 187 -7.27 8.06 -19.02
N LEU A 188 -7.04 9.31 -18.65
CA LEU A 188 -8.06 10.35 -18.50
C LEU A 188 -7.73 11.53 -19.41
N PRO A 189 -8.73 12.24 -19.96
CA PRO A 189 -8.49 13.46 -20.72
C PRO A 189 -7.90 14.57 -19.84
N GLN A 190 -8.24 14.57 -18.55
CA GLN A 190 -7.69 15.46 -17.53
C GLN A 190 -7.90 14.87 -16.14
N LEU A 191 -7.02 15.21 -15.20
CA LEU A 191 -7.22 14.85 -13.79
C LEU A 191 -8.31 15.75 -13.17
N PRO A 192 -9.22 15.18 -12.36
CA PRO A 192 -10.24 15.97 -11.67
C PRO A 192 -9.59 16.88 -10.61
N LEU A 193 -10.01 18.15 -10.59
CA LEU A 193 -9.52 19.14 -9.65
C LEU A 193 -10.65 19.65 -8.75
N THR A 194 -10.31 19.95 -7.51
CA THR A 194 -11.18 20.68 -6.59
C THR A 194 -11.36 22.13 -7.06
N PRO A 195 -12.35 22.89 -6.54
CA PRO A 195 -12.50 24.31 -6.85
C PRO A 195 -11.25 25.16 -6.57
N ASN A 196 -10.37 24.70 -5.68
CA ASN A 196 -9.11 25.36 -5.35
C ASN A 196 -7.93 24.90 -6.22
N GLY A 197 -8.17 24.16 -7.31
CA GLY A 197 -7.15 23.70 -8.25
C GLY A 197 -6.28 22.53 -7.76
N LYS A 198 -6.63 21.89 -6.64
CA LYS A 198 -5.93 20.70 -6.13
C LYS A 198 -6.57 19.43 -6.70
N LEU A 199 -5.78 18.37 -6.84
CA LEU A 199 -6.26 17.05 -7.27
C LEU A 199 -7.39 16.55 -6.36
N ASP A 200 -8.55 16.25 -6.96
CA ASP A 200 -9.67 15.62 -6.28
C ASP A 200 -9.61 14.09 -6.46
N ARG A 201 -8.96 13.40 -5.52
CA ARG A 201 -8.85 11.93 -5.57
C ARG A 201 -10.19 11.22 -5.39
N ARG A 202 -11.20 11.87 -4.80
CA ARG A 202 -12.54 11.26 -4.63
C ARG A 202 -13.33 11.23 -5.93
N ALA A 203 -13.04 12.16 -6.83
CA ALA A 203 -13.66 12.24 -8.15
C ALA A 203 -12.97 11.36 -9.20
N LEU A 204 -11.88 10.65 -8.85
CA LEU A 204 -11.22 9.70 -9.75
C LEU A 204 -12.18 8.52 -10.04
N PRO A 205 -12.42 8.16 -11.32
CA PRO A 205 -13.34 7.10 -11.67
C PRO A 205 -12.83 5.72 -11.20
N ALA A 206 -13.76 4.80 -11.00
CA ALA A 206 -13.38 3.40 -10.86
C ALA A 206 -12.71 2.94 -12.16
N PRO A 207 -11.59 2.18 -12.07
CA PRO A 207 -11.06 1.56 -13.27
C PRO A 207 -12.15 0.64 -13.85
N VAL A 208 -12.40 0.78 -15.13
CA VAL A 208 -13.17 -0.24 -15.85
C VAL A 208 -12.26 -1.46 -15.82
N ASP A 209 -12.67 -2.49 -15.11
CA ASP A 209 -11.86 -3.72 -15.02
C ASP A 209 -11.61 -4.18 -16.46
N ALA A 210 -10.36 -4.12 -16.90
CA ALA A 210 -9.94 -4.57 -18.23
C ALA A 210 -10.20 -6.07 -18.46
N VAL A 211 -10.76 -6.73 -17.46
CA VAL A 211 -11.15 -8.16 -17.48
C VAL A 211 -12.40 -8.43 -18.36
N ASP A 212 -13.11 -7.38 -18.80
CA ASP A 212 -14.33 -7.55 -19.60
C ASP A 212 -14.14 -7.39 -21.13
N ALA A 213 -12.97 -7.00 -21.61
CA ALA A 213 -12.78 -6.80 -23.04
C ALA A 213 -11.42 -7.37 -23.52
N THR A 214 -11.49 -8.34 -24.35
CA THR A 214 -10.73 -8.70 -25.54
C THR A 214 -9.77 -9.88 -25.49
N ASP A 215 -9.11 -10.26 -24.37
CA ASP A 215 -8.07 -11.30 -24.47
C ASP A 215 -8.19 -12.47 -23.44
N PHE A 216 -9.41 -12.80 -22.99
CA PHE A 216 -9.56 -14.01 -22.19
C PHE A 216 -9.26 -15.24 -23.07
N VAL A 217 -8.11 -15.86 -22.81
CA VAL A 217 -7.77 -17.16 -23.37
C VAL A 217 -8.04 -18.20 -22.28
N ALA A 218 -8.98 -19.11 -22.56
CA ALA A 218 -9.27 -20.19 -21.63
C ALA A 218 -8.03 -21.07 -21.42
N PRO A 219 -7.79 -21.58 -20.20
CA PRO A 219 -6.75 -22.58 -19.95
C PRO A 219 -6.89 -23.77 -20.90
N ARG A 220 -5.79 -24.16 -21.55
CA ARG A 220 -5.78 -25.04 -22.72
C ARG A 220 -5.70 -26.55 -22.39
N ASP A 221 -4.99 -26.85 -21.28
CA ASP A 221 -4.80 -28.21 -20.80
C ASP A 221 -5.22 -28.39 -19.35
N GLU A 222 -5.16 -29.61 -18.83
CA GLU A 222 -5.59 -29.92 -17.47
C GLU A 222 -4.68 -29.27 -16.39
N VAL A 223 -3.40 -29.07 -16.69
CA VAL A 223 -2.46 -28.43 -15.76
C VAL A 223 -2.75 -26.93 -15.68
N GLU A 224 -2.90 -26.26 -16.82
CA GLU A 224 -3.30 -24.86 -16.88
C GLU A 224 -4.65 -24.62 -16.19
N LYS A 225 -5.63 -25.51 -16.41
CA LYS A 225 -6.95 -25.42 -15.76
C LYS A 225 -6.84 -25.55 -14.25
N ALA A 226 -6.06 -26.51 -13.75
CA ALA A 226 -5.86 -26.69 -12.32
C ALA A 226 -5.15 -25.48 -11.69
N VAL A 227 -4.11 -24.94 -12.35
CA VAL A 227 -3.42 -23.73 -11.89
C VAL A 227 -4.37 -22.52 -11.89
N ALA A 228 -5.11 -22.31 -12.96
CA ALA A 228 -6.08 -21.22 -13.07
C ALA A 228 -7.19 -21.33 -12.00
N THR A 229 -7.69 -22.54 -11.73
CA THR A 229 -8.68 -22.79 -10.68
C THR A 229 -8.13 -22.43 -9.30
N VAL A 230 -6.91 -22.87 -8.98
CA VAL A 230 -6.27 -22.55 -7.70
C VAL A 230 -6.06 -21.04 -7.57
N MET A 231 -5.61 -20.37 -8.64
CA MET A 231 -5.45 -18.91 -8.63
C MET A 231 -6.81 -18.20 -8.47
N GLN A 232 -7.84 -18.66 -9.18
CA GLN A 232 -9.20 -18.12 -9.10
C GLN A 232 -9.78 -18.21 -7.69
N GLU A 233 -9.63 -19.35 -7.02
CA GLU A 233 -10.10 -19.56 -5.64
C GLU A 233 -9.35 -18.68 -4.64
N VAL A 234 -8.02 -18.56 -4.79
CA VAL A 234 -7.19 -17.77 -3.86
C VAL A 234 -7.38 -16.28 -4.06
N LEU A 235 -7.60 -15.83 -5.31
CA LEU A 235 -7.84 -14.42 -5.65
C LEU A 235 -9.31 -14.01 -5.49
N GLU A 236 -10.21 -14.99 -5.30
CA GLU A 236 -11.68 -14.77 -5.23
C GLU A 236 -12.22 -13.99 -6.45
N VAL A 237 -11.69 -14.31 -7.65
CA VAL A 237 -12.11 -13.71 -8.92
C VAL A 237 -13.03 -14.65 -9.69
N ALA A 238 -13.87 -14.13 -10.59
CA ALA A 238 -14.84 -14.90 -11.34
C ALA A 238 -14.20 -15.89 -12.34
N ARG A 239 -13.04 -15.52 -12.90
CA ARG A 239 -12.30 -16.35 -13.87
C ARG A 239 -10.83 -15.94 -13.91
N VAL A 240 -9.96 -16.86 -14.33
CA VAL A 240 -8.54 -16.65 -14.62
C VAL A 240 -8.21 -17.29 -15.96
N GLY A 241 -7.72 -16.52 -16.91
CA GLY A 241 -7.28 -16.96 -18.23
C GLY A 241 -5.85 -17.51 -18.22
N ALA A 242 -5.48 -18.23 -19.28
CA ALA A 242 -4.15 -18.86 -19.41
C ALA A 242 -2.99 -17.86 -19.30
N PHE A 243 -3.18 -16.62 -19.74
CA PHE A 243 -2.17 -15.57 -19.79
C PHE A 243 -2.40 -14.46 -18.76
N ASP A 244 -3.44 -14.56 -17.94
CA ASP A 244 -3.71 -13.57 -16.91
C ASP A 244 -2.60 -13.59 -15.85
N SER A 245 -2.05 -12.42 -15.56
CA SER A 245 -1.03 -12.28 -14.51
C SER A 245 -1.70 -12.33 -13.14
N PHE A 246 -1.24 -13.24 -12.29
CA PHE A 246 -1.67 -13.34 -10.89
C PHE A 246 -1.60 -12.00 -10.15
N PHE A 247 -0.54 -11.20 -10.41
CA PHE A 247 -0.35 -9.91 -9.75
C PHE A 247 -1.29 -8.84 -10.28
N ASP A 248 -1.57 -8.84 -11.58
CA ASP A 248 -2.51 -7.90 -12.22
C ASP A 248 -3.95 -8.16 -11.76
N LEU A 249 -4.28 -9.42 -11.45
CA LEU A 249 -5.55 -9.82 -10.84
C LEU A 249 -5.65 -9.50 -9.33
N GLY A 250 -4.64 -8.85 -8.75
CA GLY A 250 -4.63 -8.44 -7.35
C GLY A 250 -3.86 -9.37 -6.42
N GLY A 251 -3.18 -10.36 -6.95
CA GLY A 251 -2.30 -11.26 -6.21
C GLY A 251 -1.16 -10.53 -5.50
N HIS A 252 -0.68 -11.10 -4.40
CA HIS A 252 0.46 -10.61 -3.63
C HIS A 252 1.21 -11.77 -2.95
N SER A 253 2.34 -11.48 -2.33
CA SER A 253 3.24 -12.50 -1.77
C SER A 253 2.57 -13.50 -0.83
N LEU A 254 1.64 -13.04 0.03
CA LEU A 254 0.92 -13.96 0.93
C LEU A 254 -0.03 -14.87 0.17
N LEU A 255 -0.78 -14.33 -0.80
CA LEU A 255 -1.65 -15.12 -1.67
C LEU A 255 -0.84 -16.03 -2.60
N ALA A 256 0.33 -15.59 -3.07
CA ALA A 256 1.25 -16.45 -3.83
C ALA A 256 1.71 -17.67 -3.02
N ALA A 257 2.03 -17.49 -1.73
CA ALA A 257 2.35 -18.61 -0.84
C ALA A 257 1.16 -19.57 -0.67
N GLN A 258 -0.08 -19.05 -0.61
CA GLN A 258 -1.29 -19.89 -0.55
C GLN A 258 -1.51 -20.67 -1.85
N VAL A 259 -1.33 -20.02 -3.02
CA VAL A 259 -1.39 -20.69 -4.32
C VAL A 259 -0.37 -21.82 -4.38
N LEU A 260 0.89 -21.56 -4.01
CA LEU A 260 1.94 -22.58 -4.01
C LEU A 260 1.65 -23.75 -3.08
N ALA A 261 1.12 -23.47 -1.88
CA ALA A 261 0.73 -24.52 -0.94
C ALA A 261 -0.38 -25.41 -1.51
N ARG A 262 -1.38 -24.83 -2.20
CA ARG A 262 -2.45 -25.59 -2.86
C ARG A 262 -1.95 -26.34 -4.09
N LEU A 263 -1.11 -25.72 -4.94
CA LEU A 263 -0.50 -26.40 -6.09
C LEU A 263 0.35 -27.58 -5.65
N ARG A 264 1.11 -27.47 -4.53
CA ARG A 264 1.84 -28.59 -3.95
C ARG A 264 0.91 -29.75 -3.54
N GLN A 265 -0.27 -29.44 -3.01
CA GLN A 265 -1.25 -30.49 -2.68
C GLN A 265 -1.81 -31.18 -3.91
N VAL A 266 -2.09 -30.43 -4.98
CA VAL A 266 -2.67 -30.94 -6.22
C VAL A 266 -1.65 -31.76 -7.04
N PHE A 267 -0.45 -31.24 -7.22
CA PHE A 267 0.57 -31.81 -8.12
C PHE A 267 1.65 -32.63 -7.41
N GLN A 268 1.72 -32.56 -6.08
CA GLN A 268 2.80 -33.16 -5.27
C GLN A 268 4.20 -32.66 -5.68
N ILE A 269 4.27 -31.48 -6.26
CA ILE A 269 5.51 -30.80 -6.71
C ILE A 269 5.68 -29.52 -5.88
N GLU A 270 6.91 -29.26 -5.46
CA GLU A 270 7.26 -28.02 -4.74
C GLU A 270 7.87 -27.02 -5.74
N LEU A 271 7.10 -25.99 -6.07
CA LEU A 271 7.58 -24.88 -6.90
C LEU A 271 8.15 -23.78 -6.01
N PRO A 272 9.42 -23.36 -6.20
CA PRO A 272 9.99 -22.27 -5.42
C PRO A 272 9.24 -20.96 -5.62
N LEU A 273 9.05 -20.20 -4.55
CA LEU A 273 8.34 -18.90 -4.58
C LEU A 273 8.94 -17.95 -5.64
N ARG A 274 10.28 -17.95 -5.79
CA ARG A 274 10.96 -17.14 -6.81
C ARG A 274 10.49 -17.48 -8.22
N VAL A 275 10.37 -18.77 -8.54
CA VAL A 275 9.91 -19.23 -9.86
C VAL A 275 8.48 -18.76 -10.12
N PHE A 276 7.61 -18.82 -9.09
CA PHE A 276 6.25 -18.31 -9.21
C PHE A 276 6.21 -16.81 -9.52
N PHE A 277 7.06 -16.01 -8.88
CA PHE A 277 7.16 -14.57 -9.16
C PHE A 277 7.61 -14.28 -10.61
N GLU A 278 8.50 -15.11 -11.15
CA GLU A 278 9.00 -14.98 -12.52
C GLU A 278 7.99 -15.48 -13.57
N THR A 279 7.06 -16.35 -13.19
CA THR A 279 6.13 -17.01 -14.12
C THR A 279 4.69 -16.54 -14.01
N ALA A 280 4.20 -16.14 -12.90
CA ALA A 280 2.92 -15.51 -12.49
C ALA A 280 1.65 -15.63 -13.37
N THR A 281 1.66 -16.42 -14.46
CA THR A 281 0.48 -16.71 -15.30
C THR A 281 0.19 -18.22 -15.28
N PRO A 282 -1.07 -18.69 -15.40
CA PRO A 282 -1.38 -20.11 -15.43
C PRO A 282 -0.54 -20.91 -16.43
N GLU A 283 -0.36 -20.39 -17.63
CA GLU A 283 0.45 -21.03 -18.68
C GLU A 283 1.91 -21.24 -18.25
N ARG A 284 2.56 -20.22 -17.71
CA ARG A 284 3.97 -20.31 -17.31
C ARG A 284 4.17 -21.14 -16.06
N VAL A 285 3.25 -21.02 -15.09
CA VAL A 285 3.27 -21.85 -13.88
C VAL A 285 3.05 -23.33 -14.23
N ALA A 286 2.10 -23.62 -15.11
CA ALA A 286 1.86 -24.99 -15.60
C ALA A 286 3.11 -25.56 -16.29
N ARG A 287 3.76 -24.78 -17.15
CA ARG A 287 5.01 -25.18 -17.80
C ARG A 287 6.14 -25.44 -16.79
N ALA A 288 6.26 -24.59 -15.75
CA ALA A 288 7.25 -24.78 -14.70
C ALA A 288 6.97 -26.05 -13.86
N LEU A 289 5.70 -26.36 -13.60
CA LEU A 289 5.31 -27.59 -12.90
C LEU A 289 5.60 -28.85 -13.70
N VAL A 290 5.40 -28.80 -15.03
CA VAL A 290 5.70 -29.96 -15.90
C VAL A 290 7.21 -30.19 -16.06
N ALA A 291 8.01 -29.12 -15.91
CA ALA A 291 9.48 -29.19 -16.02
C ALA A 291 10.17 -29.59 -14.71
N ALA A 292 9.47 -29.63 -13.58
CA ALA A 292 10.00 -29.92 -12.25
C ALA A 292 9.84 -31.39 -11.87
#